data_5cd67d34a8032fcfec83b09732269aab
#
_entry.id   5cd67d34a8032fcfec83b09732269aab
#
_cell.length_a   1.000
_cell.length_b   1.000
_cell.length_c   1.000
_cell.angle_alpha   90.00
_cell.angle_beta   90.00
_cell.angle_gamma   90.00
#
_symmetry.space_group_name_H-M   'P 1'
#
loop_
_entity.id
_entity.type
_entity.pdbx_description
1 polymer ?
#
loop_
_entity_poly.entity_id
_entity_poly.type
_entity_poly.pdbx_seq_one_letter_code
_entity_poly.pdbx_strand_id
1 'polypeptide(L)'
;MERAGARRAGFSWTGGRHDGVTVVALAGELDIATAGALRQAVTDALSGAPDEPPLLVIDMLAVDFCDSTGLSVLVSTINGAAGAGGRAVLSGIGPRMARLLRVTGLDKRFQTYDTVDDAVQALRTP
;
A
#
# COMPACT_ATOMS: atom_id res chain seq x y z
N MET A 1 -11.29 11.73 -5.77
CA MET A 1 -12.24 11.60 -4.65
C MET A 1 -11.62 10.76 -3.56
N GLU A 2 -11.58 11.29 -2.36
CA GLU A 2 -11.01 10.58 -1.22
C GLU A 2 -12.05 9.69 -0.55
N ARG A 3 -11.59 8.59 0.01
CA ARG A 3 -12.39 7.69 0.81
C ARG A 3 -11.71 7.45 2.14
N ALA A 4 -12.50 7.32 3.19
CA ALA A 4 -12.03 6.87 4.49
C ALA A 4 -12.67 5.52 4.77
N GLY A 5 -11.85 4.56 5.17
CA GLY A 5 -12.33 3.23 5.48
C GLY A 5 -12.85 3.10 6.91
N ALA A 6 -13.49 1.97 7.19
CA ALA A 6 -13.92 1.64 8.54
C ALA A 6 -12.72 1.53 9.46
N ARG A 7 -12.82 2.16 10.63
CA ARG A 7 -11.77 2.11 11.63
C ARG A 7 -11.85 0.80 12.40
N ARG A 8 -10.74 0.10 12.49
CA ARG A 8 -10.54 -1.02 13.40
C ARG A 8 -9.60 -0.56 14.51
N ALA A 9 -9.60 -1.27 15.66
CA ALA A 9 -8.66 -0.97 16.73
C ALA A 9 -7.23 -0.97 16.17
N GLY A 10 -6.53 0.15 16.23
CA GLY A 10 -5.17 0.30 15.76
C GLY A 10 -4.99 0.43 14.26
N PHE A 11 -6.06 0.55 13.47
CA PHE A 11 -5.93 0.65 12.03
C PHE A 11 -6.97 1.58 11.42
N SER A 12 -6.53 2.43 10.49
CA SER A 12 -7.42 3.24 9.65
C SER A 12 -6.76 3.49 8.29
N TRP A 13 -7.55 3.94 7.33
CA TRP A 13 -7.03 4.25 6.00
C TRP A 13 -7.83 5.36 5.32
N THR A 14 -7.17 6.06 4.41
CA THR A 14 -7.83 6.96 3.47
C THR A 14 -7.37 6.59 2.06
N GLY A 15 -8.20 6.84 1.07
CA GLY A 15 -7.86 6.56 -0.32
C GLY A 15 -8.33 7.65 -1.26
N GLY A 16 -7.64 7.81 -2.37
CA GLY A 16 -7.97 8.78 -3.40
C GLY A 16 -7.26 8.47 -4.69
N ARG A 17 -7.51 9.28 -5.70
CA ARG A 17 -6.85 9.14 -6.99
C ARG A 17 -6.06 10.39 -7.30
N HIS A 18 -4.84 10.19 -7.78
CA HIS A 18 -3.91 11.24 -8.17
C HIS A 18 -3.40 10.93 -9.57
N ASP A 19 -3.87 11.66 -10.57
CA ASP A 19 -3.40 11.50 -11.95
C ASP A 19 -3.51 10.05 -12.47
N GLY A 20 -4.62 9.38 -12.19
CA GLY A 20 -4.85 8.01 -12.62
C GLY A 20 -4.25 6.94 -11.73
N VAL A 21 -3.54 7.33 -10.68
CA VAL A 21 -2.94 6.42 -9.70
C VAL A 21 -3.80 6.41 -8.43
N THR A 22 -4.12 5.23 -7.93
CA THR A 22 -4.82 5.08 -6.66
C THR A 22 -3.81 5.19 -5.52
N VAL A 23 -4.09 6.04 -4.55
CA VAL A 23 -3.25 6.21 -3.36
C VAL A 23 -4.04 5.77 -2.15
N VAL A 24 -3.50 4.82 -1.39
CA VAL A 24 -4.07 4.36 -0.12
C VAL A 24 -3.09 4.72 0.99
N ALA A 25 -3.50 5.61 1.88
CA ALA A 25 -2.70 5.97 3.04
C ALA A 25 -3.17 5.14 4.24
N LEU A 26 -2.27 4.36 4.79
CA LEU A 26 -2.54 3.50 5.95
C LEU A 26 -2.06 4.18 7.21
N ALA A 27 -2.72 3.89 8.35
CA ALA A 27 -2.31 4.42 9.64
C ALA A 27 -2.49 3.35 10.71
N GLY A 28 -1.55 3.30 11.65
CA GLY A 28 -1.61 2.42 12.80
C GLY A 28 -0.80 1.16 12.64
N GLU A 29 -1.40 0.02 12.97
CA GLU A 29 -0.70 -1.26 13.04
C GLU A 29 -1.15 -2.21 11.94
N LEU A 30 -0.18 -2.85 11.30
CA LEU A 30 -0.44 -3.89 10.30
C LEU A 30 -0.03 -5.23 10.90
N ASP A 31 -1.02 -5.98 11.39
CA ASP A 31 -0.79 -7.24 12.08
C ASP A 31 -1.94 -8.23 11.79
N ILE A 32 -1.95 -9.35 12.51
CA ILE A 32 -2.97 -10.38 12.31
C ILE A 32 -4.39 -9.84 12.58
N ALA A 33 -4.52 -8.93 13.54
CA ALA A 33 -5.84 -8.38 13.90
C ALA A 33 -6.37 -7.41 12.84
N THR A 34 -5.48 -6.75 12.08
CA THR A 34 -5.86 -5.74 11.09
C THR A 34 -5.71 -6.22 9.64
N ALA A 35 -5.19 -7.42 9.42
CA ALA A 35 -4.91 -7.94 8.08
C ALA A 35 -6.16 -7.96 7.19
N GLY A 36 -7.31 -8.36 7.72
CA GLY A 36 -8.56 -8.37 6.96
C GLY A 36 -8.99 -6.96 6.56
N ALA A 37 -8.86 -5.99 7.47
CA ALA A 37 -9.18 -4.61 7.19
C ALA A 37 -8.23 -4.02 6.14
N LEU A 38 -6.96 -4.39 6.17
CA LEU A 38 -6.00 -3.96 5.15
C LEU A 38 -6.37 -4.49 3.76
N ARG A 39 -6.72 -5.78 3.66
CA ARG A 39 -7.17 -6.35 2.38
C ARG A 39 -8.40 -5.63 1.85
N GLN A 40 -9.36 -5.36 2.73
CA GLN A 40 -10.58 -4.66 2.34
C GLN A 40 -10.30 -3.22 1.89
N ALA A 41 -9.38 -2.54 2.56
CA ALA A 41 -8.98 -1.18 2.19
C ALA A 41 -8.44 -1.12 0.75
N VAL A 42 -7.59 -2.06 0.40
CA VAL A 42 -7.02 -2.13 -0.96
C VAL A 42 -8.11 -2.43 -1.98
N THR A 43 -8.98 -3.39 -1.69
CA THR A 43 -10.09 -3.75 -2.57
C THR A 43 -11.01 -2.55 -2.80
N ASP A 44 -11.39 -1.86 -1.73
CA ASP A 44 -12.29 -0.71 -1.82
C ASP A 44 -11.65 0.44 -2.62
N ALA A 45 -10.37 0.68 -2.38
CA ALA A 45 -9.66 1.77 -3.07
C ALA A 45 -9.57 1.52 -4.57
N LEU A 46 -9.43 0.27 -5.00
CA LEU A 46 -9.30 -0.08 -6.41
C LEU A 46 -10.64 -0.23 -7.13
N SER A 47 -11.75 -0.27 -6.40
CA SER A 47 -13.08 -0.53 -6.98
C SER A 47 -13.57 0.57 -7.93
N GLY A 48 -12.96 1.75 -7.91
CA GLY A 48 -13.36 2.86 -8.76
C GLY A 48 -12.84 2.82 -10.20
N ALA A 49 -11.96 1.87 -10.53
CA ALA A 49 -11.35 1.78 -11.86
C ALA A 49 -11.18 0.32 -12.29
N PRO A 50 -12.28 -0.44 -12.41
CA PRO A 50 -12.19 -1.89 -12.61
C PRO A 50 -11.63 -2.33 -13.97
N ASP A 51 -11.72 -1.46 -14.98
CA ASP A 51 -11.30 -1.79 -16.35
C ASP A 51 -9.87 -1.39 -16.68
N GLU A 52 -9.15 -0.80 -15.71
CA GLU A 52 -7.79 -0.34 -15.91
C GLU A 52 -6.81 -1.21 -15.12
N PRO A 53 -5.59 -1.42 -15.65
CA PRO A 53 -4.54 -2.06 -14.84
C PRO A 53 -4.33 -1.26 -13.55
N PRO A 54 -4.26 -1.92 -12.39
CA PRO A 54 -4.16 -1.21 -11.12
C PRO A 54 -2.79 -0.55 -10.95
N LEU A 55 -2.80 0.78 -10.75
CA LEU A 55 -1.61 1.54 -10.36
C LEU A 55 -1.87 2.05 -8.95
N LEU A 56 -1.10 1.53 -7.99
CA LEU A 56 -1.38 1.71 -6.58
C LEU A 56 -0.15 2.18 -5.83
N VAL A 57 -0.31 3.26 -5.07
CA VAL A 57 0.66 3.69 -4.07
C VAL A 57 0.07 3.39 -2.70
N ILE A 58 0.83 2.65 -1.89
CA ILE A 58 0.48 2.40 -0.50
C ILE A 58 1.38 3.29 0.36
N ASP A 59 0.79 4.32 0.95
CA ASP A 59 1.54 5.25 1.79
C ASP A 59 1.61 4.73 3.21
N MET A 60 2.83 4.52 3.69
CA MET A 60 3.14 3.91 4.97
C MET A 60 3.57 4.92 6.03
N LEU A 61 3.47 6.21 5.73
CA LEU A 61 4.02 7.26 6.60
C LEU A 61 3.46 7.21 8.03
N ALA A 62 2.17 6.89 8.17
CA ALA A 62 1.49 6.85 9.47
C ALA A 62 1.38 5.43 10.05
N VAL A 63 2.10 4.47 9.48
CA VAL A 63 2.14 3.10 10.02
C VAL A 63 3.19 3.03 11.13
N ASP A 64 2.76 2.63 12.32
CA ASP A 64 3.62 2.54 13.50
C ASP A 64 4.27 1.16 13.66
N PHE A 65 3.62 0.13 13.11
CA PHE A 65 4.05 -1.25 13.33
C PHE A 65 3.58 -2.13 12.17
N CYS A 66 4.43 -3.06 11.77
CA CYS A 66 4.07 -4.06 10.77
C CYS A 66 4.77 -5.37 11.14
N ASP A 67 3.98 -6.44 11.31
CA ASP A 67 4.54 -7.77 11.55
C ASP A 67 4.53 -8.59 10.26
N SER A 68 4.88 -9.88 10.39
CA SER A 68 4.94 -10.77 9.23
C SER A 68 3.57 -10.97 8.56
N THR A 69 2.48 -10.91 9.31
CA THR A 69 1.13 -11.05 8.74
C THR A 69 0.78 -9.83 7.90
N GLY A 70 1.03 -8.63 8.41
CA GLY A 70 0.84 -7.40 7.66
C GLY A 70 1.71 -7.36 6.41
N LEU A 71 2.97 -7.77 6.55
CA LEU A 71 3.90 -7.83 5.45
C LEU A 71 3.43 -8.78 4.35
N SER A 72 2.86 -9.94 4.73
CA SER A 72 2.31 -10.90 3.77
C SER A 72 1.17 -10.30 2.95
N VAL A 73 0.31 -9.49 3.57
CA VAL A 73 -0.77 -8.82 2.84
C VAL A 73 -0.20 -7.82 1.83
N LEU A 74 0.84 -7.07 2.22
CA LEU A 74 1.50 -6.14 1.30
C LEU A 74 2.12 -6.87 0.11
N VAL A 75 2.78 -8.00 0.35
CA VAL A 75 3.35 -8.84 -0.73
C VAL A 75 2.24 -9.33 -1.66
N SER A 76 1.13 -9.82 -1.12
CA SER A 76 -0.03 -10.27 -1.92
C SER A 76 -0.59 -9.13 -2.77
N THR A 77 -0.66 -7.93 -2.22
CA THR A 77 -1.15 -6.75 -2.94
C THR A 77 -0.26 -6.43 -4.14
N ILE A 78 1.06 -6.44 -3.93
CA ILE A 78 2.02 -6.15 -4.99
C ILE A 78 1.96 -7.20 -6.09
N ASN A 79 1.91 -8.48 -5.70
CA ASN A 79 1.80 -9.58 -6.65
C ASN A 79 0.48 -9.53 -7.43
N GLY A 80 -0.62 -9.20 -6.74
CA GLY A 80 -1.93 -9.08 -7.37
C GLY A 80 -1.98 -7.97 -8.40
N ALA A 81 -1.41 -6.80 -8.09
CA ALA A 81 -1.34 -5.69 -9.03
C ALA A 81 -0.53 -6.07 -10.27
N ALA A 82 0.63 -6.69 -10.08
CA ALA A 82 1.47 -7.14 -11.20
C ALA A 82 0.75 -8.19 -12.04
N GLY A 83 0.05 -9.13 -11.41
CA GLY A 83 -0.71 -10.16 -12.12
C GLY A 83 -1.86 -9.60 -12.94
N ALA A 84 -2.38 -8.43 -12.58
CA ALA A 84 -3.44 -7.73 -13.30
C ALA A 84 -2.89 -6.72 -14.33
N GLY A 85 -1.59 -6.75 -14.59
CA GLY A 85 -0.95 -5.86 -15.56
C GLY A 85 -0.59 -4.49 -15.03
N GLY A 86 -0.72 -4.26 -13.73
CA GLY A 86 -0.43 -2.99 -13.09
C GLY A 86 0.82 -3.03 -12.20
N ARG A 87 0.88 -2.13 -11.25
CA ARG A 87 1.99 -2.04 -10.29
C ARG A 87 1.50 -1.48 -8.96
N ALA A 88 2.06 -1.99 -7.88
CA ALA A 88 1.87 -1.41 -6.56
C ALA A 88 3.24 -1.13 -5.94
N VAL A 89 3.38 0.05 -5.34
CA VAL A 89 4.62 0.50 -4.71
C VAL A 89 4.32 1.08 -3.33
N LEU A 90 5.36 1.23 -2.52
CA LEU A 90 5.24 1.81 -1.18
C LEU A 90 5.83 3.21 -1.16
N SER A 91 5.29 4.06 -0.30
CA SER A 91 5.86 5.38 -0.03
C SER A 91 5.94 5.63 1.47
N GLY A 92 6.85 6.48 1.88
CA GLY A 92 6.93 6.96 3.25
C GLY A 92 7.31 5.89 4.27
N ILE A 93 8.06 4.86 3.89
CA ILE A 93 8.49 3.85 4.87
C ILE A 93 9.52 4.46 5.82
N GLY A 94 9.35 4.14 7.11
CA GLY A 94 10.30 4.57 8.12
C GLY A 94 11.46 3.58 8.28
N PRO A 95 12.42 3.91 9.17
CA PRO A 95 13.60 3.05 9.38
C PRO A 95 13.27 1.62 9.81
N ARG A 96 12.22 1.44 10.62
CA ARG A 96 11.81 0.10 11.07
C ARG A 96 11.33 -0.75 9.91
N MET A 97 10.48 -0.19 9.06
CA MET A 97 9.97 -0.91 7.88
C MET A 97 11.09 -1.21 6.90
N ALA A 98 11.98 -0.23 6.67
CA ALA A 98 13.13 -0.43 5.79
C ALA A 98 14.01 -1.59 6.31
N ARG A 99 14.23 -1.64 7.62
CA ARG A 99 15.01 -2.72 8.24
C ARG A 99 14.29 -4.07 8.08
N LEU A 100 12.97 -4.10 8.32
CA LEU A 100 12.18 -5.33 8.19
C LEU A 100 12.30 -5.88 6.76
N LEU A 101 12.19 -5.01 5.76
CA LEU A 101 12.32 -5.43 4.37
C LEU A 101 13.71 -6.01 4.08
N ARG A 102 14.77 -5.39 4.60
CA ARG A 102 16.13 -5.89 4.41
C ARG A 102 16.35 -7.24 5.09
N VAL A 103 15.91 -7.36 6.34
CA VAL A 103 16.11 -8.60 7.14
C VAL A 103 15.37 -9.77 6.52
N THR A 104 14.20 -9.53 5.96
CA THR A 104 13.40 -10.59 5.31
C THR A 104 13.80 -10.83 3.85
N GLY A 105 14.69 -10.03 3.28
CA GLY A 105 15.06 -10.12 1.88
C GLY A 105 14.01 -9.56 0.92
N LEU A 106 12.99 -8.89 1.44
CA LEU A 106 11.90 -8.36 0.63
C LEU A 106 12.16 -6.98 0.06
N ASP A 107 13.27 -6.35 0.43
CA ASP A 107 13.65 -5.04 -0.09
C ASP A 107 13.79 -5.03 -1.62
N LYS A 108 14.05 -6.18 -2.22
CA LYS A 108 14.13 -6.33 -3.68
C LYS A 108 12.76 -6.50 -4.34
N ARG A 109 11.74 -6.89 -3.57
CA ARG A 109 10.38 -7.09 -4.06
C ARG A 109 9.54 -5.83 -4.03
N PHE A 110 9.86 -4.91 -3.11
CA PHE A 110 9.12 -3.68 -2.91
C PHE A 110 9.88 -2.51 -3.51
N GLN A 111 9.26 -1.80 -4.44
CA GLN A 111 9.76 -0.49 -4.85
C GLN A 111 9.24 0.54 -3.86
N THR A 112 10.14 1.34 -3.32
CA THR A 112 9.80 2.31 -2.29
C THR A 112 10.23 3.72 -2.71
N TYR A 113 9.46 4.71 -2.27
CA TYR A 113 9.69 6.12 -2.56
C TYR A 113 9.54 6.92 -1.30
N ASP A 114 10.23 8.05 -1.20
CA ASP A 114 10.18 8.88 0.01
C ASP A 114 8.80 9.51 0.20
N THR A 115 8.15 9.91 -0.89
CA THR A 115 6.87 10.60 -0.83
C THR A 115 5.85 9.99 -1.77
N VAL A 116 4.58 10.28 -1.51
CA VAL A 116 3.48 9.90 -2.42
C VAL A 116 3.71 10.50 -3.81
N ASP A 117 4.12 11.76 -3.88
CA ASP A 117 4.34 12.44 -5.17
C ASP A 117 5.40 11.73 -6.00
N ASP A 118 6.52 11.34 -5.37
CA ASP A 118 7.58 10.61 -6.06
C ASP A 118 7.06 9.26 -6.58
N ALA A 119 6.28 8.56 -5.77
CA ALA A 119 5.70 7.27 -6.14
C ALA A 119 4.72 7.40 -7.31
N VAL A 120 3.84 8.41 -7.26
CA VAL A 120 2.86 8.68 -8.33
C VAL A 120 3.60 8.99 -9.63
N GLN A 121 4.62 9.83 -9.58
CA GLN A 121 5.43 10.17 -10.76
C GLN A 121 6.07 8.91 -11.38
N ALA A 122 6.61 8.04 -10.53
CA ALA A 122 7.25 6.81 -11.00
C ALA A 122 6.25 5.87 -11.69
N LEU A 123 5.03 5.77 -11.18
CA LEU A 123 4.00 4.91 -11.78
C LEU A 123 3.44 5.48 -13.08
N ARG A 124 3.49 6.79 -13.26
CA ARG A 124 3.02 7.45 -14.48
C ARG A 124 4.05 7.43 -15.60
N THR A 125 5.31 7.20 -15.27
CA THR A 125 6.40 7.18 -16.25
C THR A 125 6.56 5.76 -16.78
N PRO A 126 6.48 5.54 -18.11
CA PRO A 126 6.65 4.20 -18.68
C PRO A 126 8.06 3.65 -18.48
#